data_afe94bec66f4d46acf0a162523d63970
#
_entry.id   afe94bec66f4d46acf0a162523d63970
#
_cell.length_a   1.000
_cell.length_b   1.000
_cell.length_c   1.000
_cell.angle_alpha   90.00
_cell.angle_beta   90.00
_cell.angle_gamma   90.00
#
_symmetry.space_group_name_H-M   'P 1'
#
loop_
_entity.id
_entity.type
_entity.pdbx_description
1 polymer ?
#
loop_
_entity_poly.entity_id
_entity_poly.type
_entity_poly.pdbx_seq_one_letter_code
_entity_poly.pdbx_strand_id
1 'polypeptide(L)'
;MDCNQYKSFHAAFSHLPLPRDVWDTAEWSDWMDHFHSCRDCFDWTLAKRIAERGFDPDTFPCVHIGNQVTLTCPNHPDPAECPDILISYFARFDEYSIAVRDGGTSAVPIRYCPWCGIRLPESKRNRWFVELTTLGYNDFHGDDIPPQFWTDEWYKNAK
;
A
#
# COMPACT_ATOMS: atom_id res chain seq x y z
N MET A 1 -11.69 26.32 4.88
CA MET A 1 -10.38 26.12 5.56
C MET A 1 -9.24 26.19 4.54
N ASP A 2 -8.08 26.80 4.87
CA ASP A 2 -6.88 26.76 4.01
C ASP A 2 -5.96 25.58 4.36
N CYS A 3 -4.91 25.32 3.54
CA CYS A 3 -4.01 24.17 3.73
C CYS A 3 -3.20 24.23 5.03
N ASN A 4 -2.87 25.43 5.54
CA ASN A 4 -2.13 25.58 6.79
C ASN A 4 -3.02 25.28 7.98
N GLN A 5 -4.25 25.79 7.96
CA GLN A 5 -5.27 25.47 8.96
C GLN A 5 -5.57 23.97 8.96
N TYR A 6 -5.76 23.34 7.79
CA TYR A 6 -5.96 21.90 7.66
C TYR A 6 -4.85 21.11 8.37
N LYS A 7 -3.59 21.44 8.08
CA LYS A 7 -2.43 20.77 8.68
C LYS A 7 -2.32 20.99 10.18
N SER A 8 -2.73 22.17 10.69
CA SER A 8 -2.71 22.45 12.13
C SER A 8 -3.73 21.63 12.91
N PHE A 9 -4.87 21.29 12.31
CA PHE A 9 -5.91 20.45 12.92
C PHE A 9 -5.64 18.94 12.79
N HIS A 10 -4.66 18.54 12.01
CA HIS A 10 -4.39 17.11 11.74
C HIS A 10 -4.22 16.28 13.02
N ALA A 11 -3.46 16.78 13.99
CA ALA A 11 -3.24 16.06 15.26
C ALA A 11 -4.54 15.86 16.06
N ALA A 12 -5.50 16.78 15.94
CA ALA A 12 -6.78 16.70 16.64
C ALA A 12 -7.78 15.76 15.93
N PHE A 13 -7.73 15.69 14.58
CA PHE A 13 -8.78 15.06 13.78
C PHE A 13 -8.36 13.78 13.05
N SER A 14 -7.08 13.47 12.97
CA SER A 14 -6.60 12.30 12.20
C SER A 14 -6.66 10.97 12.94
N HIS A 15 -6.82 10.97 14.27
CA HIS A 15 -6.76 9.78 15.11
C HIS A 15 -8.17 9.33 15.52
N LEU A 16 -8.61 8.20 15.02
CA LEU A 16 -9.90 7.60 15.38
C LEU A 16 -9.75 6.61 16.55
N PRO A 17 -10.78 6.43 17.38
CA PRO A 17 -12.10 7.07 17.34
C PRO A 17 -12.09 8.49 17.93
N LEU A 18 -12.77 9.41 17.26
CA LEU A 18 -13.01 10.73 17.79
C LEU A 18 -14.22 10.75 18.74
N PRO A 19 -14.24 11.63 19.78
CA PRO A 19 -15.42 11.89 20.57
C PRO A 19 -16.61 12.35 19.72
N ARG A 20 -17.83 11.96 20.09
CA ARG A 20 -19.04 12.27 19.27
C ARG A 20 -19.27 13.76 19.07
N ASP A 21 -18.98 14.57 20.09
CA ASP A 21 -19.11 16.02 20.07
C ASP A 21 -18.18 16.70 19.03
N VAL A 22 -17.09 16.06 18.66
CA VAL A 22 -16.18 16.54 17.60
C VAL A 22 -16.81 16.41 16.22
N TRP A 23 -17.55 15.29 15.98
CA TRP A 23 -18.14 15.00 14.66
C TRP A 23 -19.21 16.02 14.23
N ASP A 24 -19.86 16.68 15.21
CA ASP A 24 -20.92 17.65 14.98
C ASP A 24 -20.40 19.09 14.92
N THR A 25 -19.08 19.31 14.93
CA THR A 25 -18.47 20.64 14.84
C THR A 25 -18.32 21.12 13.40
N ALA A 26 -18.43 22.44 13.21
CA ALA A 26 -18.17 23.06 11.91
C ALA A 26 -16.70 22.86 11.49
N GLU A 27 -15.78 22.93 12.43
CA GLU A 27 -14.34 22.73 12.21
C GLU A 27 -14.03 21.34 11.67
N TRP A 28 -14.68 20.29 12.19
CA TRP A 28 -14.56 18.93 11.67
C TRP A 28 -15.10 18.82 10.25
N SER A 29 -16.30 19.38 10.00
CA SER A 29 -16.90 19.38 8.67
C SER A 29 -15.99 20.08 7.65
N ASP A 30 -15.50 21.26 7.97
CA ASP A 30 -14.58 22.02 7.12
C ASP A 30 -13.27 21.28 6.87
N TRP A 31 -12.77 20.55 7.88
CA TRP A 31 -11.55 19.75 7.76
C TRP A 31 -11.76 18.57 6.82
N MET A 32 -12.87 17.86 6.93
CA MET A 32 -13.23 16.75 6.04
C MET A 32 -13.49 17.22 4.61
N ASP A 33 -14.18 18.35 4.42
CA ASP A 33 -14.41 18.92 3.10
C ASP A 33 -13.08 19.30 2.42
N HIS A 34 -12.14 19.88 3.20
CA HIS A 34 -10.82 20.19 2.69
C HIS A 34 -10.03 18.91 2.33
N PHE A 35 -10.08 17.87 3.17
CA PHE A 35 -9.47 16.56 2.90
C PHE A 35 -9.94 15.96 1.57
N HIS A 36 -11.24 16.05 1.28
CA HIS A 36 -11.81 15.49 0.06
C HIS A 36 -11.62 16.38 -1.19
N SER A 37 -11.43 17.69 -1.01
CA SER A 37 -11.35 18.63 -2.12
C SER A 37 -9.92 19.07 -2.48
N CYS A 38 -8.98 19.00 -1.54
CA CYS A 38 -7.61 19.44 -1.75
C CYS A 38 -6.65 18.27 -1.92
N ARG A 39 -6.20 18.04 -3.16
CA ARG A 39 -5.30 16.94 -3.51
C ARG A 39 -4.00 16.95 -2.69
N ASP A 40 -3.38 18.12 -2.55
CA ASP A 40 -2.09 18.24 -1.86
C ASP A 40 -2.21 17.91 -0.36
N CYS A 41 -3.31 18.29 0.26
CA CYS A 41 -3.57 17.97 1.67
C CYS A 41 -3.96 16.51 1.86
N PHE A 42 -4.68 15.93 0.91
CA PHE A 42 -4.95 14.50 0.88
C PHE A 42 -3.66 13.70 0.81
N ASP A 43 -2.81 13.97 -0.19
CA ASP A 43 -1.53 13.29 -0.39
C ASP A 43 -0.59 13.48 0.81
N TRP A 44 -0.53 14.69 1.37
CA TRP A 44 0.21 14.97 2.60
C TRP A 44 -0.28 14.13 3.79
N THR A 45 -1.59 13.96 3.94
CA THR A 45 -2.18 13.14 5.01
C THR A 45 -1.81 11.67 4.84
N LEU A 46 -1.84 11.14 3.61
CA LEU A 46 -1.41 9.77 3.35
C LEU A 46 0.07 9.58 3.69
N ALA A 47 0.94 10.52 3.31
CA ALA A 47 2.36 10.48 3.65
C ALA A 47 2.58 10.47 5.19
N LYS A 48 1.82 11.28 5.93
CA LYS A 48 1.85 11.27 7.41
C LYS A 48 1.45 9.91 7.98
N ARG A 49 0.38 9.32 7.51
CA ARG A 49 -0.09 7.99 7.95
C ARG A 49 0.93 6.88 7.68
N ILE A 50 1.64 6.95 6.55
CA ILE A 50 2.73 6.02 6.23
C ILE A 50 3.87 6.18 7.23
N ALA A 51 4.30 7.43 7.49
CA ALA A 51 5.37 7.75 8.44
C ALA A 51 5.01 7.33 9.88
N GLU A 52 3.76 7.54 10.32
CA GLU A 52 3.25 7.12 11.63
C GLU A 52 3.28 5.59 11.82
N ARG A 53 3.20 4.83 10.73
CA ARG A 53 3.37 3.36 10.74
C ARG A 53 4.83 2.92 10.69
N GLY A 54 5.79 3.87 10.67
CA GLY A 54 7.22 3.60 10.69
C GLY A 54 7.87 3.38 9.32
N PHE A 55 7.19 3.76 8.24
CA PHE A 55 7.72 3.65 6.87
C PHE A 55 8.08 5.02 6.31
N ASP A 56 9.06 5.05 5.41
CA ASP A 56 9.40 6.23 4.62
C ASP A 56 8.47 6.32 3.39
N PRO A 57 7.62 7.38 3.28
CA PRO A 57 6.71 7.55 2.15
C PRO A 57 7.40 7.58 0.79
N ASP A 58 8.66 8.05 0.72
CA ASP A 58 9.42 8.21 -0.51
C ASP A 58 9.94 6.87 -1.06
N THR A 59 9.84 5.77 -0.29
CA THR A 59 10.22 4.43 -0.74
C THR A 59 9.17 3.77 -1.64
N PHE A 60 7.97 4.34 -1.70
CA PHE A 60 6.85 3.82 -2.51
C PHE A 60 6.71 4.58 -3.84
N PRO A 61 6.13 3.96 -4.88
CA PRO A 61 5.87 4.65 -6.16
C PRO A 61 5.02 5.92 -6.02
N CYS A 62 4.12 5.96 -5.05
CA CYS A 62 3.36 7.13 -4.61
C CYS A 62 2.73 6.88 -3.23
N VAL A 63 2.30 7.95 -2.58
CA VAL A 63 1.66 7.88 -1.24
C VAL A 63 0.38 7.06 -1.21
N HIS A 64 -0.36 6.96 -2.32
CA HIS A 64 -1.58 6.14 -2.40
C HIS A 64 -1.25 4.65 -2.28
N ILE A 65 -0.27 4.19 -3.05
CA ILE A 65 0.23 2.80 -2.98
C ILE A 65 0.85 2.55 -1.60
N GLY A 66 1.74 3.44 -1.13
CA GLY A 66 2.38 3.33 0.18
C GLY A 66 1.34 3.19 1.30
N ASN A 67 0.30 4.04 1.30
CA ASN A 67 -0.76 3.95 2.31
C ASN A 67 -1.51 2.61 2.28
N GLN A 68 -1.76 2.03 1.11
CA GLN A 68 -2.46 0.74 0.99
C GLN A 68 -1.58 -0.44 1.46
N VAL A 69 -0.34 -0.52 1.01
CA VAL A 69 0.53 -1.67 1.32
C VAL A 69 1.12 -1.64 2.72
N THR A 70 1.06 -0.51 3.40
CA THR A 70 1.45 -0.38 4.82
C THR A 70 0.26 -0.44 5.77
N LEU A 71 -0.98 -0.57 5.25
CA LEU A 71 -2.17 -0.64 6.09
C LEU A 71 -2.15 -1.92 6.92
N THR A 72 -2.37 -1.78 8.22
CA THR A 72 -2.55 -2.87 9.17
C THR A 72 -3.92 -2.77 9.79
N CYS A 73 -4.58 -3.90 9.96
CA CYS A 73 -5.90 -3.97 10.59
C CYS A 73 -5.80 -4.76 11.89
N PRO A 74 -6.18 -4.19 13.06
CA PRO A 74 -6.11 -4.90 14.32
C PRO A 74 -7.06 -6.12 14.39
N ASN A 75 -8.11 -6.12 13.57
CA ASN A 75 -9.11 -7.19 13.52
C ASN A 75 -8.74 -8.32 12.55
N HIS A 76 -7.78 -8.07 11.63
CA HIS A 76 -7.37 -9.03 10.59
C HIS A 76 -5.84 -9.10 10.56
N PRO A 77 -5.23 -10.07 11.32
CA PRO A 77 -3.77 -10.26 11.32
C PRO A 77 -3.21 -10.60 9.94
N ASP A 78 -3.98 -11.35 9.14
CA ASP A 78 -3.66 -11.61 7.73
C ASP A 78 -4.23 -10.48 6.85
N PRO A 79 -3.38 -9.70 6.17
CA PRO A 79 -3.82 -8.66 5.24
C PRO A 79 -4.72 -9.18 4.11
N ALA A 80 -4.56 -10.44 3.71
CA ALA A 80 -5.38 -11.05 2.66
C ALA A 80 -6.85 -11.21 3.08
N GLU A 81 -7.12 -11.32 4.37
CA GLU A 81 -8.49 -11.44 4.92
C GLU A 81 -9.15 -10.09 5.19
N CYS A 82 -8.37 -9.00 5.21
CA CYS A 82 -8.89 -7.67 5.55
C CYS A 82 -9.66 -7.04 4.38
N PRO A 83 -10.96 -6.73 4.54
CA PRO A 83 -11.75 -6.11 3.45
C PRO A 83 -11.28 -4.70 3.09
N ASP A 84 -10.59 -4.00 4.00
CA ASP A 84 -10.12 -2.63 3.80
C ASP A 84 -8.80 -2.55 3.02
N ILE A 85 -8.06 -3.67 2.93
CA ILE A 85 -6.81 -3.74 2.16
C ILE A 85 -7.13 -4.12 0.71
N LEU A 86 -6.99 -3.16 -0.19
CA LEU A 86 -7.32 -3.32 -1.61
C LEU A 86 -6.10 -3.72 -2.45
N ILE A 87 -4.90 -3.28 -2.07
CA ILE A 87 -3.66 -3.49 -2.82
C ILE A 87 -2.74 -4.42 -2.05
N SER A 88 -2.30 -5.49 -2.71
CA SER A 88 -1.25 -6.38 -2.24
C SER A 88 0.05 -6.09 -2.98
N TYR A 89 1.18 -6.24 -2.29
CA TYR A 89 2.52 -6.17 -2.89
C TYR A 89 3.24 -7.49 -2.72
N PHE A 90 3.70 -8.06 -3.83
CA PHE A 90 4.46 -9.29 -3.86
C PHE A 90 5.94 -8.97 -4.09
N ALA A 91 6.71 -8.86 -3.01
CA ALA A 91 8.11 -8.45 -3.04
C ALA A 91 8.97 -9.30 -3.98
N ARG A 92 8.78 -10.63 -3.99
CA ARG A 92 9.50 -11.55 -4.89
C ARG A 92 9.30 -11.26 -6.38
N PHE A 93 8.23 -10.54 -6.75
CA PHE A 93 7.92 -10.22 -8.15
C PHE A 93 7.96 -8.71 -8.44
N ASP A 94 8.21 -7.87 -7.42
CA ASP A 94 8.06 -6.41 -7.52
C ASP A 94 6.70 -6.04 -8.14
N GLU A 95 5.63 -6.67 -7.66
CA GLU A 95 4.33 -6.65 -8.30
C GLU A 95 3.24 -6.16 -7.35
N TYR A 96 2.48 -5.19 -7.82
CA TYR A 96 1.29 -4.68 -7.14
C TYR A 96 0.03 -5.27 -7.78
N SER A 97 -0.93 -5.65 -6.95
CA SER A 97 -2.17 -6.30 -7.40
C SER A 97 -3.38 -5.83 -6.61
N ILE A 98 -4.54 -5.80 -7.24
CA ILE A 98 -5.83 -5.62 -6.57
C ILE A 98 -6.32 -7.00 -6.10
N ALA A 99 -6.67 -7.12 -4.82
CA ALA A 99 -7.21 -8.35 -4.25
C ALA A 99 -8.61 -8.63 -4.81
N VAL A 100 -8.84 -9.87 -5.28
CA VAL A 100 -10.16 -10.35 -5.67
C VAL A 100 -10.83 -10.98 -4.46
N ARG A 101 -11.99 -10.46 -4.06
CA ARG A 101 -12.71 -10.89 -2.85
C ARG A 101 -13.73 -11.99 -3.17
N ASP A 102 -13.26 -13.11 -3.72
CA ASP A 102 -14.06 -14.30 -4.07
C ASP A 102 -13.93 -15.46 -3.06
N GLY A 103 -13.29 -15.21 -1.92
CA GLY A 103 -13.00 -16.20 -0.88
C GLY A 103 -11.70 -16.98 -1.10
N GLY A 104 -10.93 -16.64 -2.17
CA GLY A 104 -9.63 -17.19 -2.47
C GLY A 104 -8.51 -16.15 -2.28
N THR A 105 -7.31 -16.50 -2.79
CA THR A 105 -6.11 -15.66 -2.78
C THR A 105 -5.85 -14.99 -4.14
N SER A 106 -6.86 -14.93 -5.00
CA SER A 106 -6.75 -14.37 -6.35
C SER A 106 -6.49 -12.87 -6.30
N ALA A 107 -5.63 -12.38 -7.18
CA ALA A 107 -5.34 -10.97 -7.32
C ALA A 107 -5.08 -10.60 -8.79
N VAL A 108 -5.45 -9.37 -9.17
CA VAL A 108 -5.25 -8.86 -10.52
C VAL A 108 -4.06 -7.89 -10.52
N PRO A 109 -2.95 -8.20 -11.22
CA PRO A 109 -1.81 -7.30 -11.31
C PRO A 109 -2.19 -5.97 -11.95
N ILE A 110 -1.67 -4.86 -11.39
CA ILE A 110 -1.89 -3.52 -11.90
C ILE A 110 -0.59 -2.88 -12.36
N ARG A 111 -0.66 -2.06 -13.41
CA ARG A 111 0.49 -1.34 -13.98
C ARG A 111 0.51 0.15 -13.64
N TYR A 112 -0.59 0.64 -13.09
CA TYR A 112 -0.77 2.05 -12.72
C TYR A 112 -1.49 2.15 -11.39
N CYS A 113 -1.15 3.17 -10.62
CA CYS A 113 -1.88 3.48 -9.40
C CYS A 113 -3.34 3.87 -9.73
N PRO A 114 -4.35 3.22 -9.12
CA PRO A 114 -5.76 3.53 -9.41
C PRO A 114 -6.19 4.95 -9.03
N TRP A 115 -5.45 5.62 -8.14
CA TRP A 115 -5.80 6.94 -7.63
C TRP A 115 -5.09 8.10 -8.35
N CYS A 116 -3.81 7.95 -8.68
CA CYS A 116 -3.03 9.03 -9.31
C CYS A 116 -2.54 8.72 -10.73
N GLY A 117 -2.71 7.48 -11.20
CA GLY A 117 -2.30 7.09 -12.54
C GLY A 117 -0.79 6.98 -12.74
N ILE A 118 0.04 7.11 -11.69
CA ILE A 118 1.49 6.90 -11.84
C ILE A 118 1.77 5.46 -12.27
N ARG A 119 2.74 5.30 -13.16
CA ARG A 119 3.19 3.97 -13.59
C ARG A 119 3.92 3.28 -12.44
N LEU A 120 3.53 2.06 -12.15
CA LEU A 120 4.15 1.19 -11.15
C LEU A 120 5.35 0.44 -11.75
N PRO A 121 6.25 -0.10 -10.92
CA PRO A 121 7.31 -0.97 -11.37
C PRO A 121 6.80 -2.11 -12.24
N GLU A 122 7.60 -2.53 -13.20
CA GLU A 122 7.24 -3.67 -14.04
C GLU A 122 7.43 -4.97 -13.27
N SER A 123 6.38 -5.81 -13.27
CA SER A 123 6.41 -7.11 -12.63
C SER A 123 7.57 -7.96 -13.14
N LYS A 124 8.30 -8.54 -12.21
CA LYS A 124 9.41 -9.47 -12.49
C LYS A 124 8.98 -10.93 -12.47
N ARG A 125 7.66 -11.21 -12.44
CA ARG A 125 7.10 -12.55 -12.33
C ARG A 125 7.62 -13.48 -13.43
N ASN A 126 7.57 -13.05 -14.69
CA ASN A 126 8.05 -13.87 -15.81
C ASN A 126 9.56 -14.14 -15.70
N ARG A 127 10.34 -13.13 -15.33
CA ARG A 127 11.78 -13.27 -15.13
C ARG A 127 12.08 -14.25 -14.00
N TRP A 128 11.33 -14.23 -12.90
CA TRP A 128 11.48 -15.16 -11.79
C TRP A 128 11.33 -16.63 -12.25
N PHE A 129 10.30 -16.95 -13.02
CA PHE A 129 10.10 -18.29 -13.55
C PHE A 129 11.23 -18.71 -14.52
N VAL A 130 11.68 -17.81 -15.39
CA VAL A 130 12.76 -18.08 -16.33
C VAL A 130 14.07 -18.38 -15.61
N GLU A 131 14.42 -17.58 -14.59
CA GLU A 131 15.65 -17.78 -13.82
C GLU A 131 15.63 -19.11 -13.04
N LEU A 132 14.53 -19.43 -12.36
CA LEU A 132 14.41 -20.70 -11.66
C LEU A 132 14.49 -21.90 -12.62
N THR A 133 13.81 -21.84 -13.77
CA THR A 133 13.89 -22.89 -14.78
C THR A 133 15.33 -23.05 -15.27
N THR A 134 16.06 -21.96 -15.50
CA THR A 134 17.46 -21.98 -15.92
C THR A 134 18.38 -22.61 -14.87
N LEU A 135 18.05 -22.44 -13.59
CA LEU A 135 18.74 -23.08 -12.47
C LEU A 135 18.34 -24.54 -12.25
N GLY A 136 17.39 -25.05 -13.02
CA GLY A 136 16.94 -26.44 -12.98
C GLY A 136 15.73 -26.71 -12.07
N TYR A 137 15.12 -25.68 -11.49
CA TYR A 137 13.91 -25.81 -10.68
C TYR A 137 12.68 -25.90 -11.59
N ASN A 138 11.92 -26.98 -11.48
CA ASN A 138 10.69 -27.21 -12.25
C ASN A 138 9.43 -27.23 -11.36
N ASP A 139 9.60 -27.44 -10.06
CA ASP A 139 8.56 -27.23 -9.06
C ASP A 139 8.75 -25.84 -8.41
N PHE A 140 7.84 -24.92 -8.73
CA PHE A 140 7.88 -23.53 -8.25
C PHE A 140 7.23 -23.34 -6.87
N HIS A 141 6.83 -24.43 -6.22
CA HIS A 141 6.30 -24.48 -4.86
C HIS A 141 7.18 -25.29 -3.91
N GLY A 142 8.26 -25.86 -4.44
CA GLY A 142 9.16 -26.74 -3.70
C GLY A 142 10.00 -26.00 -2.65
N ASP A 143 10.29 -26.69 -1.55
CA ASP A 143 11.11 -26.17 -0.44
C ASP A 143 12.61 -26.06 -0.80
N ASP A 144 13.01 -26.60 -1.95
CA ASP A 144 14.38 -26.57 -2.46
C ASP A 144 14.74 -25.27 -3.21
N ILE A 145 13.75 -24.40 -3.48
CA ILE A 145 14.01 -23.09 -4.08
C ILE A 145 14.81 -22.23 -3.10
N PRO A 146 15.95 -21.63 -3.55
CA PRO A 146 16.78 -20.83 -2.67
C PRO A 146 16.00 -19.66 -2.04
N PRO A 147 16.20 -19.40 -0.72
CA PRO A 147 15.40 -18.43 0.03
C PRO A 147 15.34 -17.03 -0.55
N GLN A 148 16.40 -16.57 -1.24
CA GLN A 148 16.42 -15.24 -1.87
C GLN A 148 15.35 -15.07 -2.96
N PHE A 149 14.90 -16.16 -3.61
CA PHE A 149 13.85 -16.11 -4.62
C PHE A 149 12.45 -15.90 -4.03
N TRP A 150 12.29 -16.03 -2.72
CA TRP A 150 11.03 -15.73 -2.02
C TRP A 150 10.93 -14.28 -1.56
N THR A 151 12.03 -13.52 -1.69
CA THR A 151 12.15 -12.09 -1.34
C THR A 151 12.50 -11.27 -2.59
N ASP A 152 12.80 -9.99 -2.42
CA ASP A 152 13.29 -9.11 -3.48
C ASP A 152 14.81 -9.19 -3.70
N GLU A 153 15.52 -9.98 -2.90
CA GLU A 153 16.99 -10.10 -2.95
C GLU A 153 17.50 -10.66 -4.28
N TRP A 154 16.76 -11.58 -4.91
CA TRP A 154 17.17 -12.23 -6.15
C TRP A 154 17.34 -11.27 -7.32
N TYR A 155 16.61 -10.14 -7.33
CA TYR A 155 16.75 -9.13 -8.39
C TYR A 155 17.42 -7.85 -7.94
N LYS A 156 17.44 -7.53 -6.64
CA LYS A 156 18.15 -6.36 -6.10
C LYS A 156 19.65 -6.61 -5.98
N ASN A 157 20.06 -7.83 -5.65
CA ASN A 157 21.45 -8.22 -5.47
C ASN A 157 22.06 -8.89 -6.71
N ALA A 158 21.29 -9.05 -7.80
CA ALA A 158 21.82 -9.54 -9.08
C ALA A 158 22.84 -8.52 -9.64
N LYS A 159 24.12 -8.91 -9.66
CA LYS A 159 25.21 -8.16 -10.28
C LYS A 159 25.21 -8.36 -11.79
#